data_15f731c69da2cd0f6be50fc8335b195d
#
_entry.id   15f731c69da2cd0f6be50fc8335b195d
#
_cell.length_a   1.000
_cell.length_b   1.000
_cell.length_c   1.000
_cell.angle_alpha   90.00
_cell.angle_beta   90.00
_cell.angle_gamma   90.00
#
_symmetry.space_group_name_H-M   'P 1'
#
loop_
_entity.id
_entity.type
_entity.pdbx_description
1 polymer ?
#
loop_
_entity_poly.entity_id
_entity_poly.type
_entity_poly.pdbx_seq_one_letter_code
_entity_poly.pdbx_strand_id
1 'polypeptide(L)'
;MAKKTPAPKTPVASKTAPQAAPKRPTAKEMKQHAQKLPYPAAQADMRLQPDMSFSTYRAAAKLQDKIALVTGADSGIGRAVAVAFAMEGAHVAVLFNENVVDAEETKRLVEAQGRRCILLQSDVRDPEQCKQAVRRTRAELGGLNILVNNAAFQMSQEKFEDIPEEQIRRTFDTNILGYIWMAQAAIPHLQKDDCIINTGSIVGLTGIPILVDYSCTKSAIHALTKSLATYLGPRGIRVNCVVPGPVWTPNIPATMPREEIEKFGYEVALQRAGQPDEIAPAYVLLASADGSFMTGSLVHVTGGKMSSDQ
;
A
#
# COMPACT_ATOMS: atom_id res chain seq x y z
N MET A 1 56.98 25.26 -9.34
CA MET A 1 56.54 24.39 -8.24
C MET A 1 55.08 24.68 -7.95
N ALA A 2 54.16 23.84 -8.46
CA ALA A 2 52.73 24.01 -8.26
C ALA A 2 52.30 23.23 -6.99
N LYS A 3 51.68 23.93 -6.04
CA LYS A 3 51.15 23.34 -4.80
C LYS A 3 49.90 22.53 -5.13
N LYS A 4 49.93 21.22 -4.87
CA LYS A 4 48.76 20.34 -4.93
C LYS A 4 47.82 20.64 -3.76
N THR A 5 46.58 21.01 -4.05
CA THR A 5 45.47 21.14 -3.09
C THR A 5 45.02 19.75 -2.67
N PRO A 6 44.82 19.45 -1.39
CA PRO A 6 44.34 18.13 -0.96
C PRO A 6 42.85 17.92 -1.31
N ALA A 7 42.49 16.72 -1.76
CA ALA A 7 41.11 16.32 -2.06
C ALA A 7 40.21 16.32 -0.79
N PRO A 8 38.93 16.63 -0.91
CA PRO A 8 38.00 16.65 0.22
C PRO A 8 37.81 15.24 0.78
N LYS A 9 37.94 15.10 2.10
CA LYS A 9 37.69 13.82 2.81
C LYS A 9 36.18 13.49 2.78
N THR A 10 35.84 12.34 2.24
CA THR A 10 34.50 11.75 2.29
C THR A 10 34.08 11.61 3.77
N PRO A 11 32.83 12.00 4.14
CA PRO A 11 32.37 11.81 5.52
C PRO A 11 32.26 10.32 5.82
N VAL A 12 32.94 9.88 6.88
CA VAL A 12 32.79 8.54 7.44
C VAL A 12 31.39 8.43 8.04
N ALA A 13 30.53 7.54 7.46
CA ALA A 13 29.23 7.24 8.01
C ALA A 13 29.37 6.79 9.48
N SER A 14 28.73 7.49 10.39
CA SER A 14 28.69 7.10 11.81
C SER A 14 28.01 5.75 11.92
N LYS A 15 28.70 4.78 12.52
CA LYS A 15 28.14 3.46 12.88
C LYS A 15 27.18 3.68 14.06
N THR A 16 25.92 4.02 13.78
CA THR A 16 24.85 3.89 14.76
C THR A 16 24.67 2.41 15.07
N ALA A 17 24.68 2.06 16.36
CA ALA A 17 24.39 0.71 16.82
C ALA A 17 23.04 0.22 16.24
N PRO A 18 22.89 -1.08 15.93
CA PRO A 18 21.63 -1.62 15.44
C PRO A 18 20.54 -1.33 16.46
N GLN A 19 19.53 -0.55 16.05
CA GLN A 19 18.33 -0.38 16.84
C GLN A 19 17.65 -1.75 17.02
N ALA A 20 17.20 -2.05 18.24
CA ALA A 20 16.45 -3.27 18.51
C ALA A 20 15.23 -3.34 17.58
N ALA A 21 14.95 -4.54 17.05
CA ALA A 21 13.77 -4.76 16.22
C ALA A 21 12.51 -4.30 16.97
N PRO A 22 11.54 -3.68 16.29
CA PRO A 22 10.33 -3.21 16.95
C PRO A 22 9.58 -4.39 17.55
N LYS A 23 9.04 -4.17 18.76
CA LYS A 23 8.26 -5.18 19.47
C LYS A 23 6.90 -5.33 18.77
N ARG A 24 6.71 -6.43 18.06
CA ARG A 24 5.44 -6.74 17.38
C ARG A 24 4.37 -7.19 18.39
N PRO A 25 3.09 -6.83 18.18
CA PRO A 25 2.02 -7.23 19.10
C PRO A 25 1.94 -8.75 19.24
N THR A 26 1.85 -9.19 20.48
CA THR A 26 1.64 -10.60 20.85
C THR A 26 0.15 -10.97 20.77
N ALA A 27 -0.18 -12.28 20.75
CA ALA A 27 -1.54 -12.79 20.84
C ALA A 27 -2.32 -12.20 22.01
N LYS A 28 -1.67 -12.11 23.15
CA LYS A 28 -2.27 -11.55 24.37
C LYS A 28 -2.63 -10.08 24.18
N GLU A 29 -1.74 -9.29 23.58
CA GLU A 29 -1.98 -7.86 23.31
C GLU A 29 -3.07 -7.68 22.27
N MET A 30 -3.11 -8.47 21.18
CA MET A 30 -4.17 -8.44 20.18
C MET A 30 -5.54 -8.73 20.82
N LYS A 31 -5.65 -9.79 21.62
CA LYS A 31 -6.89 -10.15 22.32
C LYS A 31 -7.30 -9.07 23.33
N GLN A 32 -6.35 -8.53 24.09
CA GLN A 32 -6.60 -7.49 25.11
C GLN A 32 -7.09 -6.19 24.49
N HIS A 33 -6.58 -5.85 23.29
CA HIS A 33 -6.88 -4.59 22.59
C HIS A 33 -7.86 -4.75 21.44
N ALA A 34 -8.44 -5.95 21.25
CA ALA A 34 -9.47 -6.17 20.25
C ALA A 34 -10.63 -5.19 20.46
N GLN A 35 -10.91 -4.38 19.41
CA GLN A 35 -12.00 -3.41 19.40
C GLN A 35 -12.72 -3.48 18.06
N LYS A 36 -14.01 -3.15 18.07
CA LYS A 36 -14.76 -2.82 16.86
C LYS A 36 -14.73 -1.32 16.68
N LEU A 37 -14.56 -0.89 15.44
CA LEU A 37 -14.65 0.51 15.03
C LEU A 37 -15.75 0.65 13.97
N PRO A 38 -16.38 1.82 13.87
CA PRO A 38 -17.28 2.10 12.75
C PRO A 38 -16.50 2.12 11.44
N TYR A 39 -17.16 1.81 10.34
CA TYR A 39 -16.57 1.97 9.00
C TYR A 39 -16.97 3.34 8.42
N PRO A 40 -16.03 4.08 7.80
CA PRO A 40 -14.59 3.82 7.75
C PRO A 40 -13.92 4.16 9.09
N ALA A 41 -13.00 3.30 9.54
CA ALA A 41 -12.27 3.56 10.77
C ALA A 41 -11.10 4.52 10.53
N ALA A 42 -10.94 5.48 11.43
CA ALA A 42 -9.72 6.28 11.50
C ALA A 42 -8.61 5.49 12.22
N GLN A 43 -7.39 5.57 11.72
CA GLN A 43 -6.24 4.94 12.38
C GLN A 43 -6.00 5.56 13.76
N ALA A 44 -6.25 6.86 13.90
CA ALA A 44 -6.16 7.57 15.17
C ALA A 44 -7.01 6.95 16.29
N ASP A 45 -8.13 6.29 15.96
CA ASP A 45 -9.06 5.68 16.93
C ASP A 45 -8.65 4.28 17.36
N MET A 46 -7.61 3.70 16.77
CA MET A 46 -7.13 2.37 17.14
C MET A 46 -6.39 2.40 18.49
N ARG A 47 -6.78 1.52 19.42
CA ARG A 47 -6.06 1.34 20.71
C ARG A 47 -4.68 0.74 20.52
N LEU A 48 -4.58 -0.23 19.63
CA LEU A 48 -3.31 -0.82 19.20
C LEU A 48 -2.96 -0.24 17.83
N GLN A 49 -2.06 0.73 17.82
CA GLN A 49 -1.64 1.40 16.59
C GLN A 49 -0.84 0.46 15.69
N PRO A 50 -1.04 0.49 14.37
CA PRO A 50 -0.14 -0.17 13.42
C PRO A 50 1.28 0.39 13.54
N ASP A 51 2.28 -0.49 13.41
CA ASP A 51 3.68 -0.05 13.43
C ASP A 51 4.05 0.62 12.09
N MET A 52 4.52 1.84 12.21
CA MET A 52 4.94 2.72 11.11
C MET A 52 6.33 3.29 11.38
N SER A 53 7.08 2.68 12.31
CA SER A 53 8.35 3.24 12.80
C SER A 53 9.49 3.13 11.80
N PHE A 54 9.42 2.17 10.88
CA PHE A 54 10.51 1.87 9.94
C PHE A 54 11.88 1.72 10.63
N SER A 55 11.88 1.31 11.91
CA SER A 55 13.08 1.33 12.76
C SER A 55 14.25 0.50 12.21
N THR A 56 13.97 -0.55 11.45
CA THR A 56 14.96 -1.42 10.80
C THR A 56 15.18 -1.09 9.32
N TYR A 57 14.34 -0.22 8.73
CA TYR A 57 14.45 0.16 7.33
C TYR A 57 15.64 1.10 7.12
N ARG A 58 16.36 0.92 6.03
CA ARG A 58 17.48 1.78 5.63
C ARG A 58 17.23 2.27 4.22
N ALA A 59 16.88 3.54 4.11
CA ALA A 59 16.68 4.19 2.83
C ALA A 59 18.00 4.32 2.04
N ALA A 60 17.90 4.24 0.72
CA ALA A 60 19.02 4.27 -0.20
C ALA A 60 18.77 5.19 -1.41
N ALA A 61 17.83 6.14 -1.28
CA ALA A 61 17.44 7.10 -2.33
C ALA A 61 17.00 6.43 -3.66
N LYS A 62 16.36 5.26 -3.57
CA LYS A 62 15.99 4.44 -4.74
C LYS A 62 14.91 5.06 -5.61
N LEU A 63 14.15 6.02 -5.08
CA LEU A 63 13.07 6.72 -5.77
C LEU A 63 13.33 8.23 -5.85
N GLN A 64 14.61 8.63 -5.87
CA GLN A 64 15.00 10.03 -5.86
C GLN A 64 14.27 10.82 -6.95
N ASP A 65 13.54 11.86 -6.53
CA ASP A 65 12.76 12.79 -7.36
C ASP A 65 11.65 12.16 -8.22
N LYS A 66 11.30 10.88 -7.97
CA LYS A 66 10.11 10.26 -8.54
C LYS A 66 8.85 10.87 -7.92
N ILE A 67 7.75 10.79 -8.66
CA ILE A 67 6.43 11.27 -8.24
C ILE A 67 5.48 10.08 -8.20
N ALA A 68 4.94 9.81 -7.02
CA ALA A 68 4.01 8.73 -6.78
C ALA A 68 2.60 9.24 -6.46
N LEU A 69 1.58 8.58 -7.00
CA LEU A 69 0.19 8.71 -6.59
C LEU A 69 -0.24 7.41 -5.91
N VAL A 70 -0.63 7.49 -4.64
CA VAL A 70 -1.03 6.33 -3.82
C VAL A 70 -2.48 6.49 -3.40
N THR A 71 -3.34 5.52 -3.76
CA THR A 71 -4.76 5.52 -3.38
C THR A 71 -4.99 4.85 -2.04
N GLY A 72 -5.92 5.37 -1.21
CA GLY A 72 -6.14 4.90 0.16
C GLY A 72 -4.89 5.07 1.02
N ALA A 73 -4.21 6.21 0.86
CA ALA A 73 -2.93 6.46 1.51
C ALA A 73 -3.05 7.28 2.81
N ASP A 74 -4.27 7.51 3.28
CA ASP A 74 -4.56 8.11 4.58
C ASP A 74 -4.12 7.24 5.75
N SER A 75 -4.15 5.91 5.61
CA SER A 75 -3.91 4.99 6.71
C SER A 75 -3.29 3.65 6.26
N GLY A 76 -2.96 2.77 7.20
CA GLY A 76 -2.57 1.39 6.97
C GLY A 76 -1.42 1.21 5.96
N ILE A 77 -1.59 0.26 5.04
CA ILE A 77 -0.57 -0.05 4.02
C ILE A 77 -0.29 1.17 3.14
N GLY A 78 -1.33 1.89 2.70
CA GLY A 78 -1.16 3.06 1.83
C GLY A 78 -0.32 4.17 2.47
N ARG A 79 -0.55 4.47 3.76
CA ARG A 79 0.29 5.40 4.54
C ARG A 79 1.73 4.91 4.60
N ALA A 80 1.94 3.63 4.93
CA ALA A 80 3.29 3.07 5.00
C ALA A 80 4.04 3.16 3.66
N VAL A 81 3.35 2.89 2.55
CA VAL A 81 3.92 3.04 1.20
C VAL A 81 4.28 4.50 0.92
N ALA A 82 3.40 5.45 1.24
CA ALA A 82 3.66 6.88 1.06
C ALA A 82 4.91 7.34 1.83
N VAL A 83 5.03 6.92 3.10
CA VAL A 83 6.19 7.24 3.95
C VAL A 83 7.46 6.58 3.44
N ALA A 84 7.43 5.28 3.10
CA ALA A 84 8.60 4.57 2.56
C ALA A 84 9.09 5.19 1.24
N PHE A 85 8.17 5.59 0.37
CA PHE A 85 8.51 6.26 -0.88
C PHE A 85 9.16 7.62 -0.63
N ALA A 86 8.66 8.37 0.35
CA ALA A 86 9.29 9.63 0.76
C ALA A 86 10.69 9.43 1.35
N MET A 87 10.88 8.42 2.19
CA MET A 87 12.22 8.03 2.70
C MET A 87 13.19 7.72 1.56
N GLU A 88 12.70 7.12 0.47
CA GLU A 88 13.49 6.82 -0.73
C GLU A 88 13.61 8.00 -1.71
N GLY A 89 13.10 9.17 -1.35
CA GLY A 89 13.28 10.40 -2.13
C GLY A 89 12.15 10.75 -3.08
N ALA A 90 11.00 10.07 -3.04
CA ALA A 90 9.86 10.40 -3.89
C ALA A 90 9.01 11.55 -3.32
N HIS A 91 8.36 12.32 -4.21
CA HIS A 91 7.21 13.17 -3.89
C HIS A 91 5.93 12.35 -3.96
N VAL A 92 4.95 12.63 -3.11
CA VAL A 92 3.78 11.77 -2.98
C VAL A 92 2.48 12.56 -3.06
N ALA A 93 1.55 12.11 -3.91
CA ALA A 93 0.15 12.47 -3.87
C ALA A 93 -0.60 11.40 -3.06
N VAL A 94 -1.20 11.80 -1.96
CA VAL A 94 -2.02 10.96 -1.07
C VAL A 94 -3.47 11.11 -1.49
N LEU A 95 -4.03 10.07 -2.12
CA LEU A 95 -5.46 10.04 -2.45
C LEU A 95 -6.20 9.28 -1.34
N PHE A 96 -7.27 9.89 -0.83
CA PHE A 96 -8.11 9.36 0.23
C PHE A 96 -9.57 9.74 0.00
N ASN A 97 -10.50 9.00 0.64
CA ASN A 97 -11.93 9.28 0.49
C ASN A 97 -12.48 10.19 1.59
N GLU A 98 -12.41 9.80 2.86
CA GLU A 98 -13.15 10.45 3.95
C GLU A 98 -12.27 10.93 5.11
N ASN A 99 -11.24 10.17 5.51
CA ASN A 99 -10.48 10.41 6.75
C ASN A 99 -9.43 11.52 6.59
N VAL A 100 -9.87 12.78 6.63
CA VAL A 100 -9.00 13.95 6.47
C VAL A 100 -7.89 13.99 7.53
N VAL A 101 -8.21 13.70 8.80
CA VAL A 101 -7.25 13.74 9.92
C VAL A 101 -6.12 12.74 9.68
N ASP A 102 -6.46 11.54 9.27
CA ASP A 102 -5.47 10.50 8.94
C ASP A 102 -4.63 10.87 7.69
N ALA A 103 -5.25 11.52 6.70
CA ALA A 103 -4.55 11.98 5.50
C ALA A 103 -3.55 13.11 5.82
N GLU A 104 -3.91 14.06 6.67
CA GLU A 104 -3.01 15.12 7.14
C GLU A 104 -1.83 14.55 7.93
N GLU A 105 -2.05 13.53 8.76
CA GLU A 105 -0.95 12.84 9.43
C GLU A 105 -0.01 12.15 8.43
N THR A 106 -0.54 11.50 7.39
CA THR A 106 0.29 10.92 6.33
C THR A 106 1.11 12.01 5.62
N LYS A 107 0.50 13.15 5.31
CA LYS A 107 1.20 14.29 4.72
C LYS A 107 2.33 14.77 5.62
N ARG A 108 2.06 14.98 6.90
CA ARG A 108 3.08 15.38 7.89
C ARG A 108 4.27 14.42 7.92
N LEU A 109 4.01 13.11 7.87
CA LEU A 109 5.05 12.06 7.88
C LEU A 109 5.89 12.08 6.60
N VAL A 110 5.28 12.30 5.43
CA VAL A 110 5.97 12.44 4.14
C VAL A 110 6.82 13.71 4.12
N GLU A 111 6.27 14.85 4.57
CA GLU A 111 6.98 16.13 4.61
C GLU A 111 8.15 16.11 5.61
N ALA A 112 8.04 15.34 6.69
CA ALA A 112 9.15 15.12 7.63
C ALA A 112 10.36 14.42 6.99
N GLN A 113 10.18 13.75 5.84
CA GLN A 113 11.27 13.18 5.04
C GLN A 113 11.86 14.21 4.04
N GLY A 114 11.46 15.49 4.12
CA GLY A 114 11.90 16.54 3.19
C GLY A 114 11.29 16.42 1.79
N ARG A 115 10.19 15.70 1.63
CA ARG A 115 9.53 15.50 0.32
C ARG A 115 8.19 16.23 0.26
N ARG A 116 7.80 16.65 -0.96
CA ARG A 116 6.50 17.31 -1.18
C ARG A 116 5.38 16.30 -1.07
N CYS A 117 4.29 16.71 -0.42
CA CYS A 117 3.07 15.91 -0.33
C CYS A 117 1.85 16.76 -0.68
N ILE A 118 0.96 16.22 -1.50
CA ILE A 118 -0.36 16.83 -1.75
C ILE A 118 -1.47 15.87 -1.32
N LEU A 119 -2.56 16.42 -0.85
CA LEU A 119 -3.76 15.68 -0.47
C LEU A 119 -4.83 15.79 -1.55
N LEU A 120 -5.36 14.65 -1.95
CA LEU A 120 -6.39 14.51 -2.97
C LEU A 120 -7.59 13.78 -2.37
N GLN A 121 -8.57 14.51 -1.88
CA GLN A 121 -9.83 13.91 -1.46
C GLN A 121 -10.63 13.54 -2.71
N SER A 122 -10.81 12.23 -2.94
CA SER A 122 -11.44 11.69 -4.15
C SER A 122 -11.96 10.28 -3.92
N ASP A 123 -13.11 9.98 -4.51
CA ASP A 123 -13.66 8.62 -4.56
C ASP A 123 -13.17 7.91 -5.82
N VAL A 124 -12.45 6.79 -5.66
CA VAL A 124 -11.93 6.01 -6.79
C VAL A 124 -13.04 5.34 -7.62
N ARG A 125 -14.27 5.26 -7.10
CA ARG A 125 -15.43 4.74 -7.82
C ARG A 125 -15.91 5.69 -8.94
N ASP A 126 -15.53 6.97 -8.84
CA ASP A 126 -15.86 7.99 -9.83
C ASP A 126 -14.71 8.18 -10.83
N PRO A 127 -14.89 7.82 -12.11
CA PRO A 127 -13.83 7.94 -13.12
C PRO A 127 -13.38 9.39 -13.38
N GLU A 128 -14.25 10.39 -13.21
CA GLU A 128 -13.85 11.79 -13.39
C GLU A 128 -12.99 12.29 -12.21
N GLN A 129 -13.30 11.88 -10.99
CA GLN A 129 -12.44 12.16 -9.84
C GLN A 129 -11.07 11.47 -9.99
N CYS A 130 -11.02 10.25 -10.50
CA CYS A 130 -9.75 9.58 -10.83
C CYS A 130 -8.91 10.37 -11.84
N LYS A 131 -9.52 10.84 -12.93
CA LYS A 131 -8.85 11.70 -13.92
C LYS A 131 -8.37 13.02 -13.30
N GLN A 132 -9.20 13.65 -12.47
CA GLN A 132 -8.84 14.88 -11.78
C GLN A 132 -7.67 14.68 -10.83
N ALA A 133 -7.64 13.58 -10.07
CA ALA A 133 -6.54 13.24 -9.16
C ALA A 133 -5.21 13.11 -9.91
N VAL A 134 -5.20 12.43 -11.07
CA VAL A 134 -4.00 12.32 -11.91
C VAL A 134 -3.59 13.68 -12.48
N ARG A 135 -4.54 14.48 -12.98
CA ARG A 135 -4.24 15.85 -13.48
C ARG A 135 -3.62 16.72 -12.39
N ARG A 136 -4.21 16.74 -11.18
CA ARG A 136 -3.69 17.51 -10.05
C ARG A 136 -2.31 17.02 -9.62
N THR A 137 -2.08 15.71 -9.52
CA THR A 137 -0.76 15.15 -9.21
C THR A 137 0.30 15.70 -10.16
N ARG A 138 0.03 15.67 -11.46
CA ARG A 138 0.97 16.16 -12.47
C ARG A 138 1.19 17.67 -12.41
N ALA A 139 0.12 18.44 -12.23
CA ALA A 139 0.21 19.89 -12.17
C ALA A 139 0.93 20.38 -10.92
N GLU A 140 0.64 19.79 -9.76
CA GLU A 140 1.15 20.27 -8.47
C GLU A 140 2.52 19.66 -8.11
N LEU A 141 2.81 18.41 -8.51
CA LEU A 141 4.11 17.78 -8.21
C LEU A 141 5.08 17.80 -9.40
N GLY A 142 4.59 17.99 -10.63
CA GLY A 142 5.42 18.13 -11.84
C GLY A 142 5.50 16.88 -12.72
N GLY A 143 4.76 15.81 -12.42
CA GLY A 143 4.76 14.56 -13.20
C GLY A 143 3.97 13.44 -12.54
N LEU A 144 4.15 12.22 -13.07
CA LEU A 144 3.67 10.98 -12.49
C LEU A 144 4.56 9.84 -12.98
N ASN A 145 5.23 9.14 -12.07
CA ASN A 145 6.09 7.99 -12.39
C ASN A 145 5.55 6.68 -11.82
N ILE A 146 4.86 6.74 -10.70
CA ILE A 146 4.42 5.57 -9.94
C ILE A 146 2.93 5.74 -9.59
N LEU A 147 2.10 4.81 -10.04
CA LEU A 147 0.74 4.67 -9.56
C LEU A 147 0.68 3.48 -8.60
N VAL A 148 0.21 3.70 -7.37
CA VAL A 148 -0.11 2.62 -6.43
C VAL A 148 -1.62 2.57 -6.24
N ASN A 149 -2.26 1.54 -6.76
CA ASN A 149 -3.64 1.20 -6.50
C ASN A 149 -3.71 0.39 -5.21
N ASN A 150 -4.17 1.03 -4.12
CA ASN A 150 -4.24 0.41 -2.79
C ASN A 150 -5.61 0.61 -2.11
N ALA A 151 -6.37 1.64 -2.48
CA ALA A 151 -7.71 1.84 -1.93
C ALA A 151 -8.55 0.56 -2.04
N ALA A 152 -9.23 0.18 -0.95
CA ALA A 152 -10.04 -1.02 -0.93
C ALA A 152 -11.21 -0.90 0.05
N PHE A 153 -12.28 -1.61 -0.27
CA PHE A 153 -13.41 -1.88 0.59
C PHE A 153 -13.52 -3.39 0.84
N GLN A 154 -13.82 -3.76 2.07
CA GLN A 154 -14.28 -5.09 2.47
C GLN A 154 -15.31 -4.96 3.59
N MET A 155 -16.17 -5.96 3.73
CA MET A 155 -17.07 -6.11 4.88
C MET A 155 -17.36 -7.59 5.05
N SER A 156 -17.13 -8.13 6.23
CA SER A 156 -17.42 -9.54 6.50
C SER A 156 -18.91 -9.80 6.62
N GLN A 157 -19.35 -10.96 6.10
CA GLN A 157 -20.68 -11.52 6.30
C GLN A 157 -20.55 -12.97 6.69
N GLU A 158 -21.34 -13.42 7.67
CA GLU A 158 -21.29 -14.82 8.15
C GLU A 158 -21.81 -15.79 7.11
N LYS A 159 -22.84 -15.37 6.36
CA LYS A 159 -23.50 -16.19 5.33
C LYS A 159 -23.41 -15.50 3.98
N PHE A 160 -23.12 -16.27 2.97
CA PHE A 160 -23.02 -15.78 1.60
C PHE A 160 -24.35 -15.18 1.10
N GLU A 161 -25.45 -15.84 1.38
CA GLU A 161 -26.79 -15.44 0.97
C GLU A 161 -27.25 -14.12 1.61
N ASP A 162 -26.62 -13.71 2.71
CA ASP A 162 -26.96 -12.47 3.43
C ASP A 162 -26.13 -11.25 2.94
N ILE A 163 -25.21 -11.43 1.98
CA ILE A 163 -24.42 -10.32 1.44
C ILE A 163 -25.35 -9.35 0.67
N PRO A 164 -25.53 -8.10 1.14
CA PRO A 164 -26.41 -7.15 0.44
C PRO A 164 -25.87 -6.81 -0.95
N GLU A 165 -26.77 -6.60 -1.92
CA GLU A 165 -26.40 -6.17 -3.28
C GLU A 165 -25.53 -4.90 -3.26
N GLU A 166 -25.87 -3.94 -2.41
CA GLU A 166 -25.10 -2.69 -2.24
C GLU A 166 -23.65 -2.96 -1.81
N GLN A 167 -23.44 -3.91 -0.88
CA GLN A 167 -22.08 -4.31 -0.48
C GLN A 167 -21.31 -4.89 -1.65
N ILE A 168 -21.91 -5.82 -2.40
CA ILE A 168 -21.27 -6.45 -3.57
C ILE A 168 -20.86 -5.35 -4.57
N ARG A 169 -21.80 -4.47 -4.95
CA ARG A 169 -21.52 -3.36 -5.88
C ARG A 169 -20.38 -2.50 -5.37
N ARG A 170 -20.46 -2.03 -4.12
CA ARG A 170 -19.42 -1.20 -3.51
C ARG A 170 -18.05 -1.89 -3.51
N THR A 171 -18.01 -3.19 -3.22
CA THR A 171 -16.76 -3.97 -3.21
C THR A 171 -16.13 -4.01 -4.61
N PHE A 172 -16.93 -4.26 -5.65
CA PHE A 172 -16.44 -4.30 -7.03
C PHE A 172 -16.10 -2.91 -7.56
N ASP A 173 -16.93 -1.91 -7.29
CA ASP A 173 -16.70 -0.54 -7.73
C ASP A 173 -15.39 0.02 -7.15
N THR A 174 -15.15 -0.22 -5.85
CA THR A 174 -13.93 0.27 -5.19
C THR A 174 -12.71 -0.52 -5.62
N ASN A 175 -12.77 -1.86 -5.53
CA ASN A 175 -11.57 -2.70 -5.62
C ASN A 175 -11.17 -3.02 -7.06
N ILE A 176 -12.11 -3.00 -8.00
CA ILE A 176 -11.84 -3.34 -9.41
C ILE A 176 -12.03 -2.14 -10.32
N LEU A 177 -13.23 -1.55 -10.35
CA LEU A 177 -13.47 -0.42 -11.24
C LEU A 177 -12.57 0.76 -10.88
N GLY A 178 -12.38 1.04 -9.58
CA GLY A 178 -11.46 2.07 -9.10
C GLY A 178 -10.02 1.86 -9.58
N TYR A 179 -9.50 0.63 -9.57
CA TYR A 179 -8.17 0.30 -10.08
C TYR A 179 -8.09 0.48 -11.61
N ILE A 180 -9.15 0.12 -12.32
CA ILE A 180 -9.24 0.30 -13.78
C ILE A 180 -9.27 1.80 -14.11
N TRP A 181 -10.13 2.59 -13.45
CA TRP A 181 -10.25 4.03 -13.71
C TRP A 181 -8.95 4.78 -13.41
N MET A 182 -8.30 4.47 -12.30
CA MET A 182 -7.01 5.05 -11.94
C MET A 182 -5.92 4.67 -12.96
N ALA A 183 -5.86 3.40 -13.38
CA ALA A 183 -4.92 2.96 -14.41
C ALA A 183 -5.19 3.65 -15.76
N GLN A 184 -6.45 3.72 -16.20
CA GLN A 184 -6.82 4.42 -17.43
C GLN A 184 -6.45 5.90 -17.40
N ALA A 185 -6.63 6.56 -16.25
CA ALA A 185 -6.27 7.96 -16.09
C ALA A 185 -4.73 8.15 -16.10
N ALA A 186 -3.96 7.23 -15.51
CA ALA A 186 -2.51 7.35 -15.37
C ALA A 186 -1.74 6.96 -16.64
N ILE A 187 -2.13 5.87 -17.31
CA ILE A 187 -1.40 5.26 -18.44
C ILE A 187 -1.00 6.25 -19.55
N PRO A 188 -1.83 7.23 -19.96
CA PRO A 188 -1.44 8.21 -20.99
C PRO A 188 -0.25 9.08 -20.60
N HIS A 189 0.09 9.13 -19.30
CA HIS A 189 1.10 10.01 -18.71
C HIS A 189 2.35 9.27 -18.24
N LEU A 190 2.29 7.93 -18.17
CA LEU A 190 3.42 7.09 -17.82
C LEU A 190 4.35 6.87 -19.02
N GLN A 191 5.64 6.84 -18.74
CA GLN A 191 6.71 6.66 -19.72
C GLN A 191 7.50 5.38 -19.42
N LYS A 192 8.50 5.10 -20.26
CA LYS A 192 9.45 4.02 -20.00
C LYS A 192 10.07 4.15 -18.60
N ASP A 193 10.22 3.04 -17.92
CA ASP A 193 10.73 2.90 -16.55
C ASP A 193 9.78 3.38 -15.43
N ASP A 194 8.57 3.88 -15.79
CA ASP A 194 7.50 4.12 -14.82
C ASP A 194 6.76 2.82 -14.49
N CYS A 195 5.93 2.84 -13.45
CA CYS A 195 5.23 1.62 -13.04
C CYS A 195 3.84 1.84 -12.42
N ILE A 196 3.05 0.77 -12.47
CA ILE A 196 1.81 0.60 -11.71
C ILE A 196 2.01 -0.54 -10.72
N ILE A 197 1.64 -0.34 -9.46
CA ILE A 197 1.68 -1.38 -8.43
C ILE A 197 0.27 -1.52 -7.85
N ASN A 198 -0.28 -2.71 -7.97
CA ASN A 198 -1.59 -3.04 -7.42
C ASN A 198 -1.47 -3.71 -6.06
N THR A 199 -2.41 -3.46 -5.16
CA THR A 199 -2.52 -4.16 -3.88
C THR A 199 -3.53 -5.30 -4.01
N GLY A 200 -3.03 -6.52 -4.16
CA GLY A 200 -3.82 -7.74 -4.12
C GLY A 200 -4.16 -8.17 -2.70
N SER A 201 -4.28 -9.45 -2.50
CA SER A 201 -4.38 -10.11 -1.20
C SER A 201 -4.17 -11.61 -1.36
N ILE A 202 -3.68 -12.27 -0.31
CA ILE A 202 -3.61 -13.73 -0.26
C ILE A 202 -5.00 -14.39 -0.43
N VAL A 203 -6.07 -13.72 0.05
CA VAL A 203 -7.45 -14.25 -0.12
C VAL A 203 -7.92 -14.23 -1.57
N GLY A 204 -7.27 -13.51 -2.46
CA GLY A 204 -7.48 -13.62 -3.90
C GLY A 204 -6.92 -14.91 -4.51
N LEU A 205 -6.14 -15.69 -3.76
CA LEU A 205 -5.61 -17.01 -4.15
C LEU A 205 -6.30 -18.13 -3.40
N THR A 206 -6.60 -17.92 -2.12
CA THR A 206 -7.17 -18.97 -1.24
C THR A 206 -8.68 -18.92 -1.09
N GLY A 207 -9.31 -17.75 -1.33
CA GLY A 207 -10.66 -17.46 -0.85
C GLY A 207 -10.73 -17.38 0.69
N ILE A 208 -11.82 -16.82 1.19
CA ILE A 208 -12.21 -16.88 2.60
C ILE A 208 -13.73 -16.78 2.71
N PRO A 209 -14.42 -17.67 3.46
CA PRO A 209 -15.88 -17.76 3.44
C PRO A 209 -16.61 -16.47 3.86
N ILE A 210 -16.05 -15.73 4.84
CA ILE A 210 -16.68 -14.50 5.37
C ILE A 210 -16.40 -13.24 4.53
N LEU A 211 -15.62 -13.32 3.44
CA LEU A 211 -15.23 -12.22 2.55
C LEU A 211 -15.30 -12.67 1.08
N VAL A 212 -16.39 -13.29 0.65
CA VAL A 212 -16.51 -13.90 -0.69
C VAL A 212 -16.37 -12.83 -1.78
N ASP A 213 -17.14 -11.75 -1.71
CA ASP A 213 -17.11 -10.63 -2.67
C ASP A 213 -15.72 -9.98 -2.74
N TYR A 214 -15.09 -9.75 -1.59
CA TYR A 214 -13.74 -9.22 -1.51
C TYR A 214 -12.70 -10.17 -2.12
N SER A 215 -12.78 -11.46 -1.83
CA SER A 215 -11.89 -12.49 -2.41
C SER A 215 -11.96 -12.50 -3.94
N CYS A 216 -13.16 -12.43 -4.50
CA CYS A 216 -13.38 -12.32 -5.95
C CYS A 216 -12.67 -11.10 -6.53
N THR A 217 -12.80 -9.93 -5.88
CA THR A 217 -12.13 -8.71 -6.38
C THR A 217 -10.60 -8.80 -6.30
N LYS A 218 -10.06 -9.44 -5.28
CA LYS A 218 -8.61 -9.60 -5.15
C LYS A 218 -8.04 -10.58 -6.17
N SER A 219 -8.78 -11.62 -6.56
CA SER A 219 -8.44 -12.48 -7.71
C SER A 219 -8.46 -11.69 -9.02
N ALA A 220 -9.48 -10.85 -9.23
CA ALA A 220 -9.57 -10.00 -10.42
C ALA A 220 -8.40 -9.01 -10.52
N ILE A 221 -7.91 -8.44 -9.40
CA ILE A 221 -6.71 -7.59 -9.38
C ILE A 221 -5.47 -8.37 -9.86
N HIS A 222 -5.32 -9.64 -9.49
CA HIS A 222 -4.21 -10.47 -9.95
C HIS A 222 -4.25 -10.65 -11.48
N ALA A 223 -5.44 -10.89 -12.04
CA ALA A 223 -5.64 -10.98 -13.49
C ALA A 223 -5.38 -9.64 -14.19
N LEU A 224 -5.93 -8.53 -13.65
CA LEU A 224 -5.71 -7.17 -14.15
C LEU A 224 -4.21 -6.83 -14.22
N THR A 225 -3.45 -7.19 -13.18
CA THR A 225 -2.01 -6.97 -13.12
C THR A 225 -1.29 -7.64 -14.28
N LYS A 226 -1.55 -8.92 -14.51
CA LYS A 226 -0.92 -9.71 -15.59
C LYS A 226 -1.29 -9.16 -16.98
N SER A 227 -2.57 -8.82 -17.18
CA SER A 227 -3.07 -8.27 -18.44
C SER A 227 -2.42 -6.92 -18.76
N LEU A 228 -2.38 -6.00 -17.78
CA LEU A 228 -1.73 -4.70 -17.97
C LEU A 228 -0.22 -4.82 -18.15
N ALA A 229 0.45 -5.76 -17.46
CA ALA A 229 1.87 -6.01 -17.64
C ALA A 229 2.22 -6.39 -19.08
N THR A 230 1.44 -7.30 -19.68
CA THR A 230 1.60 -7.69 -21.09
C THR A 230 1.30 -6.53 -22.05
N TYR A 231 0.23 -5.77 -21.76
CA TYR A 231 -0.20 -4.64 -22.60
C TYR A 231 0.81 -3.48 -22.59
N LEU A 232 1.40 -3.17 -21.42
CA LEU A 232 2.29 -2.02 -21.23
C LEU A 232 3.78 -2.36 -21.39
N GLY A 233 4.13 -3.63 -21.33
CA GLY A 233 5.52 -4.11 -21.47
C GLY A 233 6.25 -3.56 -22.71
N PRO A 234 5.65 -3.54 -23.93
CA PRO A 234 6.28 -2.94 -25.12
C PRO A 234 6.60 -1.46 -24.98
N ARG A 235 5.91 -0.73 -24.07
CA ARG A 235 6.20 0.68 -23.74
C ARG A 235 7.27 0.82 -22.65
N GLY A 236 7.79 -0.28 -22.09
CA GLY A 236 8.73 -0.26 -20.96
C GLY A 236 8.09 0.16 -19.62
N ILE A 237 6.76 0.09 -19.49
CA ILE A 237 6.04 0.38 -18.25
C ILE A 237 5.78 -0.95 -17.54
N ARG A 238 6.17 -1.04 -16.27
CA ARG A 238 6.00 -2.26 -15.48
C ARG A 238 4.71 -2.24 -14.67
N VAL A 239 4.06 -3.39 -14.55
CA VAL A 239 2.86 -3.55 -13.73
C VAL A 239 3.01 -4.78 -12.86
N ASN A 240 2.97 -4.59 -11.54
CA ASN A 240 3.13 -5.68 -10.58
C ASN A 240 2.08 -5.59 -9.46
N CYS A 241 1.99 -6.62 -8.66
CA CYS A 241 1.07 -6.69 -7.53
C CYS A 241 1.82 -7.11 -6.26
N VAL A 242 1.63 -6.37 -5.18
CA VAL A 242 1.95 -6.86 -3.84
C VAL A 242 0.75 -7.63 -3.33
N VAL A 243 0.98 -8.81 -2.76
CA VAL A 243 -0.03 -9.72 -2.21
C VAL A 243 0.17 -9.84 -0.70
N PRO A 244 -0.44 -8.97 0.12
CA PRO A 244 -0.34 -9.05 1.57
C PRO A 244 -1.09 -10.26 2.12
N GLY A 245 -0.58 -10.79 3.24
CA GLY A 245 -1.32 -11.64 4.16
C GLY A 245 -2.14 -10.83 5.16
N PRO A 246 -2.36 -11.34 6.38
CA PRO A 246 -3.05 -10.60 7.44
C PRO A 246 -2.17 -9.45 7.96
N VAL A 247 -2.54 -8.22 7.66
CA VAL A 247 -1.82 -7.00 8.08
C VAL A 247 -2.70 -6.18 9.01
N TRP A 248 -2.15 -5.76 10.14
CA TRP A 248 -2.86 -4.96 11.12
C TRP A 248 -3.05 -3.52 10.63
N THR A 249 -4.28 -3.16 10.31
CA THR A 249 -4.69 -1.86 9.74
C THR A 249 -6.06 -1.46 10.28
N PRO A 250 -6.49 -0.19 10.16
CA PRO A 250 -7.84 0.25 10.58
C PRO A 250 -8.99 -0.55 9.94
N ASN A 251 -8.75 -1.10 8.77
CA ASN A 251 -9.77 -1.90 8.06
C ASN A 251 -10.19 -3.15 8.86
N ILE A 252 -9.28 -3.75 9.64
CA ILE A 252 -9.56 -4.98 10.38
C ILE A 252 -10.58 -4.75 11.51
N PRO A 253 -10.39 -3.82 12.46
CA PRO A 253 -11.40 -3.55 13.49
C PRO A 253 -12.69 -2.96 12.94
N ALA A 254 -12.68 -2.34 11.74
CA ALA A 254 -13.88 -1.81 11.12
C ALA A 254 -14.79 -2.89 10.50
N THR A 255 -14.21 -3.93 9.92
CA THR A 255 -14.90 -4.81 8.98
C THR A 255 -14.97 -6.28 9.38
N MET A 256 -14.13 -6.72 10.34
CA MET A 256 -14.09 -8.13 10.76
C MET A 256 -14.92 -8.37 12.04
N PRO A 257 -15.47 -9.57 12.28
CA PRO A 257 -16.07 -9.94 13.55
C PRO A 257 -15.02 -9.87 14.69
N ARG A 258 -15.49 -9.68 15.91
CA ARG A 258 -14.60 -9.55 17.07
C ARG A 258 -13.73 -10.79 17.28
N GLU A 259 -14.30 -11.95 17.11
CA GLU A 259 -13.62 -13.26 17.27
C GLU A 259 -12.47 -13.42 16.26
N GLU A 260 -12.63 -12.87 15.05
CA GLU A 260 -11.57 -12.86 14.03
C GLU A 260 -10.48 -11.81 14.34
N ILE A 261 -10.86 -10.66 14.92
CA ILE A 261 -9.90 -9.63 15.35
C ILE A 261 -9.01 -10.19 16.48
N GLU A 262 -9.57 -10.92 17.43
CA GLU A 262 -8.84 -11.46 18.61
C GLU A 262 -7.74 -12.47 18.22
N LYS A 263 -7.90 -13.18 17.10
CA LYS A 263 -6.96 -14.19 16.61
C LYS A 263 -6.25 -13.78 15.31
N PHE A 264 -6.42 -12.52 14.88
CA PHE A 264 -5.96 -12.06 13.59
C PHE A 264 -4.45 -12.23 13.41
N GLY A 265 -4.07 -12.96 12.35
CA GLY A 265 -2.67 -13.23 11.98
C GLY A 265 -2.02 -14.43 12.68
N TYR A 266 -2.73 -15.16 13.55
CA TYR A 266 -2.13 -16.33 14.22
C TYR A 266 -2.15 -17.61 13.37
N GLU A 267 -2.92 -17.63 12.31
CA GLU A 267 -2.96 -18.77 11.38
C GLU A 267 -1.82 -18.81 10.36
N VAL A 268 -0.94 -17.80 10.33
CA VAL A 268 0.22 -17.80 9.42
C VAL A 268 1.46 -18.42 10.10
N ALA A 269 2.45 -18.88 9.32
CA ALA A 269 3.64 -19.53 9.84
C ALA A 269 4.42 -18.69 10.86
N LEU A 270 4.44 -17.34 10.69
CA LEU A 270 5.07 -16.42 11.64
C LEU A 270 4.22 -16.15 12.88
N GLN A 271 3.01 -16.73 12.99
CA GLN A 271 2.09 -16.66 14.15
C GLN A 271 1.82 -15.25 14.68
N ARG A 272 1.71 -14.28 13.78
CA ARG A 272 1.36 -12.90 14.08
C ARG A 272 0.82 -12.16 12.86
N ALA A 273 0.11 -11.08 13.10
CA ALA A 273 -0.21 -10.13 12.05
C ALA A 273 1.07 -9.41 11.56
N GLY A 274 1.16 -9.20 10.25
CA GLY A 274 2.12 -8.27 9.66
C GLY A 274 1.79 -6.83 10.03
N GLN A 275 2.77 -5.95 9.92
CA GLN A 275 2.61 -4.52 10.13
C GLN A 275 2.79 -3.77 8.80
N PRO A 276 2.17 -2.60 8.61
CA PRO A 276 2.27 -1.85 7.37
C PRO A 276 3.72 -1.55 6.93
N ASP A 277 4.62 -1.26 7.87
CA ASP A 277 6.03 -1.01 7.60
C ASP A 277 6.79 -2.25 7.11
N GLU A 278 6.27 -3.47 7.34
CA GLU A 278 6.83 -4.72 6.80
C GLU A 278 6.37 -4.99 5.36
N ILE A 279 5.29 -4.35 4.92
CA ILE A 279 4.75 -4.53 3.57
C ILE A 279 5.34 -3.50 2.59
N ALA A 280 5.54 -2.26 3.05
CA ALA A 280 5.99 -1.15 2.23
C ALA A 280 7.32 -1.40 1.46
N PRO A 281 8.33 -2.13 1.99
CA PRO A 281 9.56 -2.43 1.25
C PRO A 281 9.34 -3.19 -0.07
N ALA A 282 8.30 -4.03 -0.16
CA ALA A 282 7.96 -4.70 -1.42
C ALA A 282 7.51 -3.70 -2.50
N TYR A 283 6.80 -2.64 -2.12
CA TYR A 283 6.45 -1.57 -3.06
C TYR A 283 7.68 -0.77 -3.50
N VAL A 284 8.62 -0.50 -2.59
CA VAL A 284 9.89 0.16 -2.94
C VAL A 284 10.68 -0.68 -3.94
N LEU A 285 10.81 -1.99 -3.72
CA LEU A 285 11.43 -2.92 -4.68
C LEU A 285 10.77 -2.80 -6.05
N LEU A 286 9.45 -2.89 -6.12
CA LEU A 286 8.70 -2.87 -7.38
C LEU A 286 8.72 -1.50 -8.07
N ALA A 287 8.81 -0.40 -7.32
CA ALA A 287 8.86 0.94 -7.85
C ALA A 287 10.25 1.34 -8.37
N SER A 288 11.30 0.76 -7.82
CA SER A 288 12.69 1.14 -8.09
C SER A 288 13.33 0.34 -9.23
N ALA A 289 14.58 0.69 -9.56
CA ALA A 289 15.42 -0.04 -10.51
C ALA A 289 15.74 -1.47 -10.05
N ASP A 290 15.68 -1.77 -8.74
CA ASP A 290 15.88 -3.13 -8.23
C ASP A 290 14.84 -4.11 -8.78
N GLY A 291 13.62 -3.63 -9.10
CA GLY A 291 12.56 -4.39 -9.74
C GLY A 291 12.51 -4.26 -11.27
N SER A 292 13.55 -3.78 -11.94
CA SER A 292 13.55 -3.45 -13.37
C SER A 292 13.18 -4.62 -14.30
N PHE A 293 13.41 -5.86 -13.88
CA PHE A 293 13.02 -7.06 -14.65
C PHE A 293 11.75 -7.74 -14.10
N MET A 294 11.01 -7.06 -13.22
CA MET A 294 9.76 -7.55 -12.65
C MET A 294 8.56 -6.87 -13.30
N THR A 295 7.76 -7.62 -14.05
CA THR A 295 6.44 -7.20 -14.55
C THR A 295 5.50 -8.40 -14.59
N GLY A 296 4.22 -8.21 -14.27
CA GLY A 296 3.23 -9.27 -14.14
C GLY A 296 3.39 -10.11 -12.86
N SER A 297 4.30 -9.76 -11.98
CA SER A 297 4.62 -10.52 -10.78
C SER A 297 3.60 -10.29 -9.66
N LEU A 298 3.34 -11.36 -8.89
CA LEU A 298 2.59 -11.33 -7.64
C LEU A 298 3.59 -11.53 -6.50
N VAL A 299 3.93 -10.47 -5.78
CA VAL A 299 4.93 -10.49 -4.70
C VAL A 299 4.24 -10.74 -3.36
N HIS A 300 4.40 -11.92 -2.82
CA HIS A 300 3.77 -12.36 -1.58
C HIS A 300 4.51 -11.81 -0.36
N VAL A 301 3.77 -11.12 0.53
CA VAL A 301 4.24 -10.68 1.84
C VAL A 301 3.21 -11.13 2.87
N THR A 302 3.21 -12.43 3.20
CA THR A 302 2.07 -13.13 3.80
C THR A 302 2.32 -13.69 5.20
N GLY A 303 3.56 -13.60 5.72
CA GLY A 303 3.92 -14.26 6.96
C GLY A 303 3.89 -15.79 6.88
N GLY A 304 3.93 -16.34 5.65
CA GLY A 304 3.86 -17.77 5.40
C GLY A 304 2.44 -18.33 5.31
N LYS A 305 1.43 -17.49 5.08
CA LYS A 305 0.12 -17.97 4.63
C LYS A 305 0.26 -18.40 3.18
N MET A 306 0.12 -19.69 2.93
CA MET A 306 0.30 -20.29 1.60
C MET A 306 -1.04 -20.40 0.89
N SER A 307 -1.03 -20.33 -0.45
CA SER A 307 -2.17 -20.77 -1.25
C SER A 307 -2.29 -22.28 -1.16
N SER A 308 -3.53 -22.81 -1.20
CA SER A 308 -3.82 -24.25 -1.11
C SER A 308 -3.18 -25.09 -2.23
N ASP A 309 -2.51 -24.48 -3.20
CA ASP A 309 -1.93 -25.11 -4.39
C ASP A 309 -0.39 -25.26 -4.32
N GLN A 310 0.21 -25.19 -3.13
CA GLN A 310 1.63 -25.50 -2.89
C GLN A 310 1.82 -26.68 -1.98
#